data_e770ca1201d9c19b0c721b7ed2016271
#
_entry.id   e770ca1201d9c19b0c721b7ed2016271
#
_cell.length_a   1.000
_cell.length_b   1.000
_cell.length_c   1.000
_cell.angle_alpha   90.00
_cell.angle_beta   90.00
_cell.angle_gamma   90.00
#
_symmetry.space_group_name_H-M   'P 1'
#
loop_
_entity.id
_entity.type
_entity.pdbx_description
1 polymer ?
#
loop_
_entity_poly.entity_id
_entity_poly.type
_entity_poly.pdbx_seq_one_letter_code
_entity_poly.pdbx_strand_id
1 'polypeptide(L)'
;MDDDDLLSLLPQRLDLPRGRSALSESEVAASRRGRMLQATLDEVAECGYAATTVAGITKRAHVSRTAFYEAFRDKEEAFAAAHANASELALSRIWEPALAGAGVDFDSRLRTAIENYVRILESAPSFAICFYIEIRAAGERLQAQRDEMTDRHLAILRRLIEATAPTHGASPPPTDDLRAVMGAFDELVGRAVRAQRHGDSLDLQSVVAPLTRVLLAVLHAY
;
A
#
# COMPACT_ATOMS: atom_id res chain seq x y z
N MET A 1 10.77 16.51 -6.11
CA MET A 1 9.76 15.61 -6.70
C MET A 1 8.45 16.10 -6.12
N ASP A 2 7.62 16.73 -6.95
CA ASP A 2 6.42 17.43 -6.49
C ASP A 2 5.38 16.48 -5.93
N ASP A 3 4.63 16.90 -4.89
CA ASP A 3 3.55 16.13 -4.25
C ASP A 3 2.45 15.70 -5.26
N ASP A 4 2.30 16.42 -6.37
CA ASP A 4 1.39 16.10 -7.48
C ASP A 4 1.76 14.80 -8.22
N ASP A 5 3.00 14.38 -8.19
CA ASP A 5 3.49 13.17 -8.87
C ASP A 5 3.08 11.88 -8.12
N LEU A 6 2.85 11.95 -6.81
CA LEU A 6 2.40 10.81 -6.01
C LEU A 6 0.91 10.52 -6.16
N LEU A 7 0.10 11.56 -6.33
CA LEU A 7 -1.34 11.43 -6.64
C LEU A 7 -1.58 10.92 -8.06
N SER A 8 -0.61 11.10 -8.97
CA SER A 8 -0.69 10.59 -10.35
C SER A 8 -0.62 9.08 -10.44
N LEU A 9 -0.30 8.40 -9.36
CA LEU A 9 -0.03 6.97 -9.28
C LEU A 9 -1.17 6.12 -8.74
N LEU A 10 -2.10 6.74 -8.07
CA LEU A 10 -3.43 6.17 -7.95
C LEU A 10 -4.02 6.17 -9.38
N PRO A 11 -4.79 5.14 -9.79
CA PRO A 11 -5.41 5.14 -11.10
C PRO A 11 -6.18 6.43 -11.26
N GLN A 12 -5.56 7.41 -11.93
CA GLN A 12 -6.12 8.73 -12.13
C GLN A 12 -7.49 8.54 -12.77
N ARG A 13 -8.46 9.31 -12.30
CA ARG A 13 -9.62 9.64 -13.12
C ARG A 13 -9.04 10.12 -14.45
N LEU A 14 -8.95 9.23 -15.41
CA LEU A 14 -8.82 9.64 -16.78
C LEU A 14 -10.11 10.42 -17.05
N ASP A 15 -10.04 11.74 -17.02
CA ASP A 15 -11.07 12.59 -17.57
C ASP A 15 -11.10 12.25 -19.06
N LEU A 16 -11.94 11.27 -19.40
CA LEU A 16 -12.14 10.86 -20.78
C LEU A 16 -12.66 12.09 -21.54
N PRO A 17 -11.97 12.53 -22.59
CA PRO A 17 -12.44 13.64 -23.40
C PRO A 17 -13.89 13.36 -23.84
N ARG A 18 -14.78 14.33 -23.66
CA ARG A 18 -16.15 14.26 -24.16
C ARG A 18 -16.10 14.22 -25.68
N GLY A 19 -16.21 13.04 -26.27
CA GLY A 19 -16.15 12.83 -27.71
C GLY A 19 -15.88 11.37 -28.05
N ARG A 20 -15.93 10.99 -29.33
CA ARG A 20 -15.54 9.64 -29.79
C ARG A 20 -14.12 9.35 -29.32
N SER A 21 -13.98 8.51 -28.33
CA SER A 21 -12.71 8.15 -27.70
C SER A 21 -11.80 7.48 -28.73
N ALA A 22 -10.57 7.98 -28.83
CA ALA A 22 -9.47 7.31 -29.55
C ALA A 22 -8.90 6.12 -28.77
N LEU A 23 -9.44 5.84 -27.56
CA LEU A 23 -9.00 4.73 -26.71
C LEU A 23 -9.52 3.39 -27.25
N SER A 24 -8.67 2.38 -27.24
CA SER A 24 -9.04 1.01 -27.53
C SER A 24 -10.04 0.47 -26.49
N GLU A 25 -10.79 -0.58 -26.83
CA GLU A 25 -11.72 -1.23 -25.90
C GLU A 25 -10.97 -1.72 -24.65
N SER A 26 -9.74 -2.19 -24.80
CA SER A 26 -8.89 -2.63 -23.68
C SER A 26 -8.49 -1.48 -22.74
N GLU A 27 -8.18 -0.30 -23.26
CA GLU A 27 -7.86 0.89 -22.45
C GLU A 27 -9.09 1.40 -21.70
N VAL A 28 -10.25 1.38 -22.34
CA VAL A 28 -11.53 1.73 -21.69
C VAL A 28 -11.85 0.73 -20.57
N ALA A 29 -11.67 -0.55 -20.81
CA ALA A 29 -11.88 -1.60 -19.80
C ALA A 29 -10.89 -1.47 -18.63
N ALA A 30 -9.61 -1.21 -18.89
CA ALA A 30 -8.58 -0.98 -17.87
C ALA A 30 -8.89 0.24 -17.01
N SER A 31 -9.26 1.37 -17.64
CA SER A 31 -9.69 2.59 -16.95
C SER A 31 -10.94 2.34 -16.09
N ARG A 32 -11.93 1.60 -16.60
CA ARG A 32 -13.13 1.24 -15.85
C ARG A 32 -12.79 0.37 -14.65
N ARG A 33 -11.91 -0.63 -14.83
CA ARG A 33 -11.43 -1.49 -13.75
C ARG A 33 -10.68 -0.68 -12.68
N GLY A 34 -9.80 0.23 -13.07
CA GLY A 34 -9.09 1.13 -12.14
C GLY A 34 -10.05 1.96 -11.28
N ARG A 35 -11.09 2.56 -11.89
CA ARG A 35 -12.12 3.29 -11.12
C ARG A 35 -12.87 2.40 -10.13
N MET A 36 -13.18 1.16 -10.49
CA MET A 36 -13.84 0.21 -9.59
C MET A 36 -12.93 -0.17 -8.42
N LEU A 37 -11.64 -0.39 -8.66
CA LEU A 37 -10.67 -0.69 -7.60
C LEU A 37 -10.56 0.48 -6.60
N GLN A 38 -10.39 1.71 -7.11
CA GLN A 38 -10.34 2.90 -6.25
C GLN A 38 -11.65 3.11 -5.48
N ALA A 39 -12.79 3.03 -6.16
CA ALA A 39 -14.10 3.16 -5.53
C ALA A 39 -14.34 2.09 -4.45
N THR A 40 -13.78 0.90 -4.62
CA THR A 40 -13.85 -0.16 -3.61
C THR A 40 -13.07 0.20 -2.37
N LEU A 41 -11.84 0.71 -2.50
CA LEU A 41 -11.05 1.17 -1.34
C LEU A 41 -11.75 2.32 -0.62
N ASP A 42 -12.26 3.30 -1.37
CA ASP A 42 -12.93 4.47 -0.80
C ASP A 42 -14.23 4.10 -0.06
N GLU A 43 -15.02 3.20 -0.64
CA GLU A 43 -16.26 2.71 -0.02
C GLU A 43 -15.98 1.91 1.25
N VAL A 44 -14.98 1.01 1.20
CA VAL A 44 -14.55 0.23 2.36
C VAL A 44 -13.98 1.15 3.46
N ALA A 45 -13.15 2.12 3.12
CA ALA A 45 -12.58 3.04 4.08
C ALA A 45 -13.63 3.92 4.78
N GLU A 46 -14.68 4.33 4.04
CA GLU A 46 -15.73 5.21 4.56
C GLU A 46 -16.73 4.46 5.46
N CYS A 47 -17.29 3.35 5.00
CA CYS A 47 -18.36 2.66 5.71
C CYS A 47 -17.95 1.35 6.40
N GLY A 48 -16.72 0.89 6.21
CA GLY A 48 -16.22 -0.41 6.68
C GLY A 48 -16.54 -1.55 5.73
N TYR A 49 -15.72 -2.61 5.75
CA TYR A 49 -15.90 -3.76 4.86
C TYR A 49 -17.27 -4.44 5.03
N ALA A 50 -17.75 -4.58 6.27
CA ALA A 50 -19.01 -5.26 6.55
C ALA A 50 -20.20 -4.54 5.89
N ALA A 51 -20.25 -3.21 5.97
CA ALA A 51 -21.34 -2.39 5.43
C ALA A 51 -21.16 -2.08 3.92
N THR A 52 -19.99 -2.32 3.33
CA THR A 52 -19.72 -2.12 1.91
C THR A 52 -20.64 -2.97 1.05
N THR A 53 -21.20 -2.37 0.01
CA THR A 53 -22.10 -3.04 -0.94
C THR A 53 -21.64 -2.84 -2.39
N VAL A 54 -21.98 -3.78 -3.28
CA VAL A 54 -21.75 -3.62 -4.73
C VAL A 54 -22.46 -2.38 -5.27
N ALA A 55 -23.62 -2.03 -4.73
CA ALA A 55 -24.35 -0.81 -5.12
C ALA A 55 -23.57 0.46 -4.74
N GLY A 56 -22.96 0.52 -3.55
CA GLY A 56 -22.10 1.62 -3.13
C GLY A 56 -20.87 1.77 -4.03
N ILE A 57 -20.16 0.65 -4.27
CA ILE A 57 -18.99 0.62 -5.15
C ILE A 57 -19.33 1.11 -6.57
N THR A 58 -20.39 0.57 -7.19
CA THR A 58 -20.76 0.93 -8.56
C THR A 58 -21.22 2.37 -8.69
N LYS A 59 -21.95 2.89 -7.70
CA LYS A 59 -22.35 4.31 -7.62
C LYS A 59 -21.11 5.21 -7.58
N ARG A 60 -20.15 4.91 -6.73
CA ARG A 60 -18.90 5.67 -6.57
C ARG A 60 -18.01 5.58 -7.82
N ALA A 61 -17.91 4.41 -8.43
CA ALA A 61 -17.14 4.18 -9.65
C ALA A 61 -17.78 4.75 -10.92
N HIS A 62 -19.04 5.17 -10.85
CA HIS A 62 -19.86 5.58 -12.00
C HIS A 62 -19.92 4.48 -13.08
N VAL A 63 -20.22 3.25 -12.67
CA VAL A 63 -20.40 2.09 -13.55
C VAL A 63 -21.73 1.38 -13.28
N SER A 64 -22.20 0.60 -14.25
CA SER A 64 -23.38 -0.25 -14.06
C SER A 64 -23.03 -1.47 -13.18
N ARG A 65 -24.06 -2.07 -12.54
CA ARG A 65 -23.90 -3.34 -11.82
C ARG A 65 -23.47 -4.48 -12.77
N THR A 66 -23.94 -4.47 -14.02
CA THR A 66 -23.51 -5.42 -15.03
C THR A 66 -22.01 -5.32 -15.26
N ALA A 67 -21.47 -4.10 -15.48
CA ALA A 67 -20.05 -3.89 -15.66
C ALA A 67 -19.20 -4.30 -14.43
N PHE A 68 -19.77 -4.19 -13.23
CA PHE A 68 -19.12 -4.71 -12.02
C PHE A 68 -19.02 -6.24 -12.05
N TYR A 69 -20.12 -6.92 -12.33
CA TYR A 69 -20.15 -8.39 -12.34
C TYR A 69 -19.41 -9.02 -13.54
N GLU A 70 -19.14 -8.25 -14.59
CA GLU A 70 -18.20 -8.64 -15.65
C GLU A 70 -16.74 -8.65 -15.16
N ALA A 71 -16.40 -7.80 -14.18
CA ALA A 71 -15.03 -7.62 -13.67
C ALA A 71 -14.76 -8.39 -12.38
N PHE A 72 -15.77 -8.55 -11.51
CA PHE A 72 -15.65 -9.13 -10.17
C PHE A 72 -16.92 -9.94 -9.83
N ARG A 73 -16.74 -11.10 -9.25
CA ARG A 73 -17.83 -11.98 -8.81
C ARG A 73 -18.65 -11.39 -7.67
N ASP A 74 -17.97 -10.73 -6.72
CA ASP A 74 -18.54 -10.18 -5.51
C ASP A 74 -17.67 -9.04 -4.93
N LYS A 75 -18.11 -8.44 -3.81
CA LYS A 75 -17.37 -7.38 -3.13
C LYS A 75 -16.04 -7.85 -2.54
N GLU A 76 -15.94 -9.13 -2.15
CA GLU A 76 -14.72 -9.70 -1.61
C GLU A 76 -13.63 -9.76 -2.68
N GLU A 77 -13.97 -10.25 -3.88
CA GLU A 77 -13.04 -10.30 -4.99
C GLU A 77 -12.62 -8.89 -5.43
N ALA A 78 -13.56 -7.94 -5.47
CA ALA A 78 -13.24 -6.54 -5.78
C ALA A 78 -12.31 -5.94 -4.73
N PHE A 79 -12.52 -6.19 -3.44
CA PHE A 79 -11.66 -5.69 -2.38
C PHE A 79 -10.29 -6.37 -2.38
N ALA A 80 -10.23 -7.68 -2.59
CA ALA A 80 -8.96 -8.40 -2.73
C ALA A 80 -8.13 -7.85 -3.90
N ALA A 81 -8.76 -7.63 -5.06
CA ALA A 81 -8.10 -7.07 -6.23
C ALA A 81 -7.65 -5.60 -6.00
N ALA A 82 -8.48 -4.79 -5.34
CA ALA A 82 -8.15 -3.41 -5.02
C ALA A 82 -6.97 -3.33 -4.04
N HIS A 83 -7.01 -4.14 -2.99
CA HIS A 83 -5.93 -4.24 -2.01
C HIS A 83 -4.62 -4.72 -2.66
N ALA A 84 -4.66 -5.79 -3.47
CA ALA A 84 -3.48 -6.29 -4.17
C ALA A 84 -2.87 -5.22 -5.07
N ASN A 85 -3.67 -4.56 -5.91
CA ASN A 85 -3.19 -3.54 -6.83
C ASN A 85 -2.54 -2.35 -6.09
N ALA A 86 -3.18 -1.85 -5.03
CA ALA A 86 -2.62 -0.76 -4.24
C ALA A 86 -1.35 -1.17 -3.48
N SER A 87 -1.30 -2.41 -2.96
CA SER A 87 -0.13 -2.94 -2.27
C SER A 87 1.07 -3.14 -3.21
N GLU A 88 0.85 -3.63 -4.44
CA GLU A 88 1.89 -3.74 -5.45
C GLU A 88 2.50 -2.37 -5.81
N LEU A 89 1.63 -1.40 -6.01
CA LEU A 89 2.07 -0.04 -6.29
C LEU A 89 2.84 0.56 -5.13
N ALA A 90 2.37 0.38 -3.90
CA ALA A 90 3.08 0.82 -2.70
C ALA A 90 4.44 0.14 -2.57
N LEU A 91 4.51 -1.18 -2.80
CA LEU A 91 5.75 -1.96 -2.75
C LEU A 91 6.82 -1.40 -3.69
N SER A 92 6.47 -1.17 -4.97
CA SER A 92 7.41 -0.62 -5.95
C SER A 92 7.88 0.78 -5.54
N ARG A 93 6.98 1.65 -5.09
CA ARG A 93 7.29 3.03 -4.69
C ARG A 93 8.14 3.15 -3.44
N ILE A 94 7.99 2.22 -2.50
CA ILE A 94 8.82 2.17 -1.30
C ILE A 94 10.25 1.76 -1.66
N TRP A 95 10.39 0.69 -2.46
CA TRP A 95 11.65 0.00 -2.61
C TRP A 95 12.46 0.38 -3.84
N GLU A 96 11.84 0.73 -4.97
CA GLU A 96 12.60 1.10 -6.18
C GLU A 96 13.63 2.21 -5.93
N PRO A 97 13.31 3.33 -5.24
CA PRO A 97 14.29 4.35 -4.95
C PRO A 97 15.41 3.87 -4.02
N ALA A 98 15.09 3.03 -3.03
CA ALA A 98 16.07 2.48 -2.10
C ALA A 98 17.02 1.50 -2.81
N LEU A 99 16.52 0.72 -3.77
CA LEU A 99 17.34 -0.22 -4.55
C LEU A 99 18.19 0.47 -5.61
N ALA A 100 17.70 1.56 -6.21
CA ALA A 100 18.41 2.32 -7.26
C ALA A 100 19.54 3.21 -6.73
N GLY A 101 19.65 3.44 -5.44
CA GLY A 101 20.57 4.39 -4.80
C GLY A 101 22.04 3.94 -4.81
N ALA A 102 22.67 3.77 -5.97
CA ALA A 102 24.10 3.46 -6.07
C ALA A 102 24.94 4.56 -5.40
N GLY A 103 25.83 4.17 -4.48
CA GLY A 103 26.71 5.11 -3.74
C GLY A 103 26.09 5.77 -2.52
N VAL A 104 24.82 5.50 -2.21
CA VAL A 104 24.15 5.92 -0.96
C VAL A 104 24.37 4.85 0.11
N ASP A 105 24.68 5.26 1.35
CA ASP A 105 24.86 4.33 2.45
C ASP A 105 23.56 3.58 2.80
N PHE A 106 23.71 2.44 3.44
CA PHE A 106 22.60 1.54 3.76
C PHE A 106 21.54 2.18 4.65
N ASP A 107 21.95 2.87 5.69
CA ASP A 107 21.04 3.52 6.67
C ASP A 107 20.19 4.60 5.99
N SER A 108 20.81 5.38 5.08
CA SER A 108 20.10 6.40 4.29
C SER A 108 19.08 5.78 3.33
N ARG A 109 19.39 4.64 2.71
CA ARG A 109 18.44 3.91 1.86
C ARG A 109 17.23 3.42 2.64
N LEU A 110 17.44 2.86 3.85
CA LEU A 110 16.37 2.41 4.71
C LEU A 110 15.50 3.58 5.19
N ARG A 111 16.12 4.69 5.59
CA ARG A 111 15.40 5.90 5.96
C ARG A 111 14.51 6.38 4.83
N THR A 112 15.04 6.45 3.61
CA THR A 112 14.28 6.82 2.41
C THR A 112 13.09 5.89 2.19
N ALA A 113 13.28 4.57 2.34
CA ALA A 113 12.19 3.60 2.21
C ALA A 113 11.07 3.84 3.25
N ILE A 114 11.43 4.11 4.50
CA ILE A 114 10.46 4.42 5.58
C ILE A 114 9.74 5.73 5.31
N GLU A 115 10.45 6.77 4.91
CA GLU A 115 9.86 8.08 4.56
C GLU A 115 8.89 7.95 3.37
N ASN A 116 9.28 7.22 2.32
CA ASN A 116 8.39 6.94 1.18
C ASN A 116 7.15 6.16 1.61
N TYR A 117 7.32 5.16 2.48
CA TYR A 117 6.20 4.41 3.02
C TYR A 117 5.19 5.30 3.74
N VAL A 118 5.66 6.14 4.65
CA VAL A 118 4.79 7.08 5.38
C VAL A 118 4.12 8.06 4.42
N ARG A 119 4.84 8.62 3.46
CA ARG A 119 4.29 9.53 2.45
C ARG A 119 3.18 8.88 1.61
N ILE A 120 3.33 7.60 1.23
CA ILE A 120 2.29 6.84 0.52
C ILE A 120 1.04 6.73 1.39
N LEU A 121 1.17 6.41 2.68
CA LEU A 121 0.02 6.31 3.58
C LEU A 121 -0.69 7.65 3.78
N GLU A 122 0.05 8.76 3.85
CA GLU A 122 -0.52 10.11 3.92
C GLU A 122 -1.26 10.50 2.65
N SER A 123 -0.70 10.16 1.49
CA SER A 123 -1.31 10.47 0.19
C SER A 123 -2.50 9.58 -0.18
N ALA A 124 -2.61 8.39 0.44
CA ALA A 124 -3.64 7.40 0.14
C ALA A 124 -4.36 6.91 1.42
N PRO A 125 -5.10 7.77 2.13
CA PRO A 125 -5.72 7.42 3.42
C PRO A 125 -6.71 6.27 3.31
N SER A 126 -7.48 6.15 2.23
CA SER A 126 -8.38 5.00 2.00
C SER A 126 -7.60 3.68 1.94
N PHE A 127 -6.45 3.67 1.28
CA PHE A 127 -5.57 2.50 1.27
C PHE A 127 -5.05 2.19 2.66
N ALA A 128 -4.57 3.19 3.41
CA ALA A 128 -4.07 3.01 4.78
C ALA A 128 -5.14 2.38 5.70
N ILE A 129 -6.38 2.88 5.66
CA ILE A 129 -7.50 2.32 6.42
C ILE A 129 -7.79 0.88 5.99
N CYS A 130 -7.85 0.62 4.68
CA CYS A 130 -8.09 -0.73 4.17
C CYS A 130 -6.98 -1.70 4.60
N PHE A 131 -5.72 -1.30 4.50
CA PHE A 131 -4.56 -2.15 4.80
C PHE A 131 -4.40 -2.44 6.30
N TYR A 132 -4.63 -1.44 7.17
CA TYR A 132 -4.38 -1.58 8.62
C TYR A 132 -5.59 -1.96 9.45
N ILE A 133 -6.80 -1.66 8.98
CA ILE A 133 -8.03 -1.83 9.76
C ILE A 133 -8.96 -2.84 9.07
N GLU A 134 -9.44 -2.54 7.87
CA GLU A 134 -10.56 -3.24 7.27
C GLU A 134 -10.19 -4.64 6.74
N ILE A 135 -8.94 -4.86 6.36
CA ILE A 135 -8.45 -6.17 5.89
C ILE A 135 -8.66 -7.27 6.93
N ARG A 136 -8.56 -6.91 8.22
CA ARG A 136 -8.72 -7.85 9.34
C ARG A 136 -10.16 -8.31 9.51
N ALA A 137 -11.12 -7.46 9.12
CA ALA A 137 -12.55 -7.77 9.17
C ALA A 137 -13.05 -8.50 7.90
N ALA A 138 -12.23 -8.58 6.86
CA ALA A 138 -12.60 -9.10 5.55
C ALA A 138 -12.40 -10.62 5.36
N GLY A 139 -11.98 -11.34 6.42
CA GLY A 139 -11.86 -12.80 6.45
C GLY A 139 -10.46 -13.33 6.13
N GLU A 140 -10.31 -14.64 6.29
CA GLU A 140 -9.01 -15.34 6.24
C GLU A 140 -8.27 -15.18 4.92
N ARG A 141 -8.99 -15.20 3.79
CA ARG A 141 -8.40 -15.04 2.46
C ARG A 141 -7.65 -13.72 2.30
N LEU A 142 -8.23 -12.63 2.76
CA LEU A 142 -7.60 -11.32 2.68
C LEU A 142 -6.48 -11.13 3.72
N GLN A 143 -6.59 -11.79 4.86
CA GLN A 143 -5.50 -11.86 5.83
C GLN A 143 -4.29 -12.60 5.24
N ALA A 144 -4.50 -13.75 4.61
CA ALA A 144 -3.42 -14.49 3.93
C ALA A 144 -2.76 -13.65 2.82
N GLN A 145 -3.53 -12.90 2.04
CA GLN A 145 -2.99 -11.97 1.04
C GLN A 145 -2.13 -10.86 1.66
N ARG A 146 -2.52 -10.35 2.83
CA ARG A 146 -1.72 -9.37 3.58
C ARG A 146 -0.41 -9.98 4.09
N ASP A 147 -0.45 -11.20 4.59
CA ASP A 147 0.74 -11.91 5.08
C ASP A 147 1.72 -12.18 3.94
N GLU A 148 1.23 -12.59 2.77
CA GLU A 148 2.05 -12.74 1.55
C GLU A 148 2.72 -11.40 1.16
N MET A 149 2.01 -10.28 1.25
CA MET A 149 2.59 -8.96 0.99
C MET A 149 3.69 -8.62 2.00
N THR A 150 3.51 -8.94 3.28
CA THR A 150 4.54 -8.78 4.32
C THR A 150 5.78 -9.61 3.99
N ASP A 151 5.61 -10.85 3.57
CA ASP A 151 6.73 -11.73 3.16
C ASP A 151 7.49 -11.16 1.96
N ARG A 152 6.81 -10.52 1.02
CA ARG A 152 7.44 -9.84 -0.12
C ARG A 152 8.26 -8.61 0.33
N HIS A 153 7.76 -7.81 1.28
CA HIS A 153 8.55 -6.72 1.88
C HIS A 153 9.82 -7.25 2.55
N LEU A 154 9.70 -8.33 3.32
CA LEU A 154 10.84 -8.99 3.97
C LEU A 154 11.87 -9.51 2.94
N ALA A 155 11.41 -10.11 1.85
CA ALA A 155 12.29 -10.60 0.79
C ALA A 155 13.08 -9.46 0.13
N ILE A 156 12.45 -8.31 -0.12
CA ILE A 156 13.12 -7.14 -0.70
C ILE A 156 14.12 -6.54 0.29
N LEU A 157 13.72 -6.36 1.56
CA LEU A 157 14.61 -5.88 2.62
C LEU A 157 15.86 -6.77 2.74
N ARG A 158 15.67 -8.08 2.74
CA ARG A 158 16.77 -9.05 2.79
C ARG A 158 17.71 -8.90 1.60
N ARG A 159 17.17 -8.73 0.39
CA ARG A 159 17.99 -8.47 -0.82
C ARG A 159 18.78 -7.18 -0.72
N LEU A 160 18.21 -6.13 -0.13
CA LEU A 160 18.90 -4.87 0.09
C LEU A 160 20.06 -5.06 1.07
N ILE A 161 19.86 -5.78 2.18
CA ILE A 161 20.88 -6.11 3.16
C ILE A 161 22.03 -6.89 2.47
N GLU A 162 21.71 -7.96 1.76
CA GLU A 162 22.69 -8.80 1.04
C GLU A 162 23.50 -8.02 -0.01
N ALA A 163 22.83 -7.09 -0.74
CA ALA A 163 23.50 -6.27 -1.75
C ALA A 163 24.46 -5.23 -1.14
N THR A 164 24.26 -4.84 0.10
CA THR A 164 25.07 -3.84 0.81
C THR A 164 26.05 -4.46 1.83
N ALA A 165 25.90 -5.74 2.16
CA ALA A 165 26.75 -6.47 3.11
C ALA A 165 28.26 -6.31 2.87
N PRO A 166 28.79 -6.29 1.63
CA PRO A 166 30.23 -6.10 1.40
C PRO A 166 30.78 -4.78 1.94
N THR A 167 29.94 -3.77 2.13
CA THR A 167 30.35 -2.45 2.63
C THR A 167 30.20 -2.32 4.14
N HIS A 168 29.43 -3.20 4.80
CA HIS A 168 29.10 -3.10 6.23
C HIS A 168 29.53 -4.32 7.06
N GLY A 169 29.95 -5.42 6.42
CA GLY A 169 30.37 -6.65 7.12
C GLY A 169 29.22 -7.36 7.85
N ALA A 170 27.99 -6.92 7.65
CA ALA A 170 26.82 -7.44 8.37
C ALA A 170 26.25 -8.69 7.68
N SER A 171 25.86 -9.67 8.46
CA SER A 171 25.03 -10.79 8.00
C SER A 171 23.55 -10.42 8.09
N PRO A 172 22.71 -10.90 7.18
CA PRO A 172 21.28 -10.62 7.29
C PRO A 172 20.71 -11.25 8.58
N PRO A 173 19.89 -10.50 9.35
CA PRO A 173 19.24 -11.00 10.54
C PRO A 173 18.38 -12.24 10.25
N PRO A 174 18.10 -13.09 11.26
CA PRO A 174 17.10 -14.14 11.16
C PRO A 174 15.75 -13.59 10.68
N THR A 175 15.01 -14.37 9.91
CA THR A 175 13.71 -13.95 9.36
C THR A 175 12.72 -13.56 10.44
N ASP A 176 12.74 -14.23 11.60
CA ASP A 176 11.83 -13.93 12.71
C ASP A 176 12.12 -12.57 13.36
N ASP A 177 13.38 -12.14 13.41
CA ASP A 177 13.75 -10.81 13.90
C ASP A 177 13.26 -9.71 12.95
N LEU A 178 13.40 -9.92 11.65
CA LEU A 178 12.84 -9.02 10.65
C LEU A 178 11.30 -9.02 10.71
N ARG A 179 10.66 -10.15 10.97
CA ARG A 179 9.21 -10.23 11.19
C ARG A 179 8.77 -9.46 12.44
N ALA A 180 9.54 -9.53 13.52
CA ALA A 180 9.26 -8.75 14.73
C ALA A 180 9.33 -7.23 14.45
N VAL A 181 10.30 -6.79 13.65
CA VAL A 181 10.37 -5.40 13.18
C VAL A 181 9.12 -5.03 12.39
N MET A 182 8.67 -5.87 11.44
CA MET A 182 7.43 -5.63 10.70
C MET A 182 6.20 -5.57 11.61
N GLY A 183 6.16 -6.37 12.67
CA GLY A 183 5.14 -6.27 13.70
C GLY A 183 5.14 -4.94 14.45
N ALA A 184 6.31 -4.38 14.73
CA ALA A 184 6.44 -3.04 15.31
C ALA A 184 5.94 -1.95 14.34
N PHE A 185 6.22 -2.07 13.03
CA PHE A 185 5.66 -1.19 12.00
C PHE A 185 4.13 -1.26 12.00
N ASP A 186 3.58 -2.47 11.98
CA ASP A 186 2.13 -2.71 11.99
C ASP A 186 1.45 -2.04 13.20
N GLU A 187 2.02 -2.17 14.39
CA GLU A 187 1.42 -1.59 15.59
C GLU A 187 1.50 -0.06 15.58
N LEU A 188 2.67 0.51 15.31
CA LEU A 188 2.87 1.96 15.34
C LEU A 188 2.04 2.67 14.27
N VAL A 189 2.11 2.19 13.04
CA VAL A 189 1.35 2.78 11.92
C VAL A 189 -0.14 2.50 12.08
N GLY A 190 -0.51 1.27 12.44
CA GLY A 190 -1.92 0.92 12.66
C GLY A 190 -2.59 1.74 13.75
N ARG A 191 -1.87 2.08 14.84
CA ARG A 191 -2.36 3.02 15.86
C ARG A 191 -2.60 4.41 15.28
N ALA A 192 -1.64 4.93 14.52
CA ALA A 192 -1.77 6.23 13.89
C ALA A 192 -2.96 6.27 12.92
N VAL A 193 -3.13 5.26 12.07
CA VAL A 193 -4.28 5.15 11.14
C VAL A 193 -5.62 5.06 11.89
N ARG A 194 -5.66 4.32 13.02
CA ARG A 194 -6.89 4.26 13.86
C ARG A 194 -7.22 5.60 14.49
N ALA A 195 -6.23 6.35 14.98
CA ALA A 195 -6.42 7.68 15.56
C ALA A 195 -7.03 8.64 14.52
N GLN A 196 -6.53 8.65 13.29
CA GLN A 196 -7.10 9.46 12.20
C GLN A 196 -8.58 9.16 11.97
N ARG A 197 -8.98 7.89 12.01
CA ARG A 197 -10.39 7.51 11.80
C ARG A 197 -11.32 8.07 12.89
N HIS A 198 -10.81 8.34 14.08
CA HIS A 198 -11.55 8.93 15.20
C HIS A 198 -11.49 10.46 15.23
N GLY A 199 -10.92 11.09 14.21
CA GLY A 199 -10.86 12.56 14.09
C GLY A 199 -9.64 13.19 14.76
N ASP A 200 -8.71 12.38 15.29
CA ASP A 200 -7.43 12.85 15.78
C ASP A 200 -6.52 13.16 14.57
N SER A 201 -5.70 14.19 14.69
CA SER A 201 -4.72 14.50 13.64
C SER A 201 -3.72 13.35 13.54
N LEU A 202 -3.64 12.73 12.36
CA LEU A 202 -2.69 11.68 12.10
C LEU A 202 -1.31 12.31 11.90
N ASP A 203 -0.42 12.17 12.86
CA ASP A 203 0.98 12.46 12.66
C ASP A 203 1.74 11.15 12.31
N LEU A 204 1.58 10.70 11.05
CA LEU A 204 2.36 9.58 10.52
C LEU A 204 3.86 9.90 10.49
N GLN A 205 4.25 11.17 10.39
CA GLN A 205 5.65 11.56 10.42
C GLN A 205 6.29 11.26 11.78
N SER A 206 5.52 11.30 12.87
CA SER A 206 6.03 10.96 14.21
C SER A 206 6.50 9.51 14.35
N VAL A 207 6.03 8.60 13.48
CA VAL A 207 6.43 7.19 13.52
C VAL A 207 7.73 6.92 12.74
N VAL A 208 8.19 7.81 11.85
CA VAL A 208 9.40 7.62 11.03
C VAL A 208 10.63 7.40 11.91
N ALA A 209 10.87 8.27 12.87
CA ALA A 209 12.06 8.19 13.73
C ALA A 209 12.10 6.94 14.61
N PRO A 210 11.03 6.54 15.33
CA PRO A 210 11.03 5.28 16.09
C PRO A 210 11.15 4.05 15.20
N LEU A 211 10.48 4.01 14.04
CA LEU A 211 10.59 2.89 13.11
C LEU A 211 12.01 2.74 12.57
N THR A 212 12.65 3.85 12.18
CA THR A 212 14.03 3.84 11.72
C THR A 212 14.97 3.33 12.80
N ARG A 213 14.81 3.81 14.04
CA ARG A 213 15.66 3.35 15.16
C ARG A 213 15.52 1.86 15.44
N VAL A 214 14.29 1.33 15.47
CA VAL A 214 14.03 -0.09 15.72
C VAL A 214 14.65 -0.94 14.61
N LEU A 215 14.42 -0.57 13.35
CA LEU A 215 14.96 -1.30 12.21
C LEU A 215 16.50 -1.31 12.22
N LEU A 216 17.13 -0.13 12.36
CA LEU A 216 18.60 -0.03 12.38
C LEU A 216 19.21 -0.75 13.60
N ALA A 217 18.57 -0.67 14.78
CA ALA A 217 19.06 -1.39 15.96
C ALA A 217 19.09 -2.90 15.76
N VAL A 218 18.09 -3.48 15.10
CA VAL A 218 18.09 -4.90 14.75
C VAL A 218 19.15 -5.21 13.70
N LEU A 219 19.26 -4.39 12.65
CA LEU A 219 20.20 -4.63 11.56
C LEU A 219 21.68 -4.51 11.99
N HIS A 220 21.99 -3.58 12.89
CA HIS A 220 23.37 -3.39 13.39
C HIS A 220 23.75 -4.39 14.49
N ALA A 221 22.83 -5.25 14.94
CA ALA A 221 23.13 -6.33 15.89
C ALA A 221 23.75 -7.56 15.22
N TYR A 222 23.77 -7.63 13.90
CA TYR A 222 24.26 -8.75 13.08
C TYR A 222 25.35 -8.33 12.12
#